data_ccd3d7f509521761afb63d1bd6166a35
#
_entry.id   ccd3d7f509521761afb63d1bd6166a35
#
_cell.length_a   1.000
_cell.length_b   1.000
_cell.length_c   1.000
_cell.angle_alpha   90.00
_cell.angle_beta   90.00
_cell.angle_gamma   90.00
#
_symmetry.space_group_name_H-M   'P 1'
#
loop_
_entity.id
_entity.type
_entity.pdbx_description
1 polymer ?
#
loop_
_entity_poly.entity_id
_entity_poly.type
_entity_poly.pdbx_seq_one_letter_code
_entity_poly.pdbx_strand_id
1 'polypeptide(L)'
;MEETSSKKRAALFLDRDGIINHDPGDYTCRPEDWYLLDGILEVMGAYQKAGYRLVVVTNQGGIGLGRYTFNDLDRIHDKMLRTLSQQGIVVDEIYACPHHPKVEPCFCRKPSPLFIQKALHRWNLDAPNSLMIGDRERDVEAAQAAGVPGYLVPANSDLRRVEGPWQKLLQTLGMLLLVWSLWASSAQAQSVVAQVFLDPRCPATALALPALQRSQEKWAEQVHWIAVFSDSSLSEQACLKYLLEHNLAMALRRDPKQNNLRVYRIPLQPWILLTNQRAVTLHQGPLLDAKASPNSLQNWEKSLDTWLIKREAQINPATLSRGVPRGQGCPVRLPNP
;
A
#
# COMPACT_ATOMS: atom_id res chain seq x y z
N MET A 1 -31.49 -13.93 -19.51
CA MET A 1 -30.30 -13.14 -19.10
C MET A 1 -29.86 -13.71 -17.77
N GLU A 2 -28.88 -14.60 -17.78
CA GLU A 2 -28.28 -15.13 -16.55
C GLU A 2 -27.40 -14.01 -15.97
N GLU A 3 -27.80 -13.49 -14.80
CA GLU A 3 -26.92 -12.69 -13.95
C GLU A 3 -25.71 -13.55 -13.59
N THR A 4 -24.56 -13.24 -14.17
CA THR A 4 -23.30 -13.77 -13.70
C THR A 4 -23.10 -13.28 -12.27
N SER A 5 -23.50 -14.10 -11.30
CA SER A 5 -23.24 -13.88 -9.87
C SER A 5 -21.73 -13.77 -9.67
N SER A 6 -21.20 -12.54 -9.67
CA SER A 6 -19.83 -12.29 -9.32
C SER A 6 -19.60 -12.79 -7.88
N LYS A 7 -18.77 -13.80 -7.71
CA LYS A 7 -18.44 -14.39 -6.40
C LYS A 7 -18.01 -13.26 -5.46
N LYS A 8 -18.75 -13.08 -4.35
CA LYS A 8 -18.42 -12.08 -3.35
C LYS A 8 -17.01 -12.33 -2.80
N ARG A 9 -16.26 -11.27 -2.57
CA ARG A 9 -14.94 -11.35 -1.92
C ARG A 9 -15.11 -11.54 -0.41
N ALA A 10 -14.16 -12.23 0.21
CA ALA A 10 -14.06 -12.31 1.66
C ALA A 10 -13.16 -11.20 2.23
N ALA A 11 -13.22 -10.97 3.54
CA ALA A 11 -12.34 -10.07 4.25
C ALA A 11 -11.65 -10.74 5.43
N LEU A 12 -10.42 -10.32 5.70
CA LEU A 12 -9.75 -10.50 6.96
C LEU A 12 -9.95 -9.23 7.79
N PHE A 13 -10.76 -9.34 8.84
CA PHE A 13 -10.91 -8.31 9.86
C PHE A 13 -9.85 -8.51 10.95
N LEU A 14 -9.25 -7.44 11.40
CA LEU A 14 -8.17 -7.48 12.40
C LEU A 14 -8.43 -6.42 13.48
N ASP A 15 -8.29 -6.78 14.76
CA ASP A 15 -8.02 -5.73 15.74
C ASP A 15 -6.64 -5.14 15.50
N ARG A 16 -6.39 -3.96 16.03
CA ARG A 16 -5.12 -3.28 15.88
C ARG A 16 -4.15 -3.62 17.00
N ASP A 17 -4.49 -3.20 18.22
CA ASP A 17 -3.63 -3.37 19.40
C ASP A 17 -3.68 -4.83 19.89
N GLY A 18 -2.53 -5.45 20.09
CA GLY A 18 -2.40 -6.87 20.46
C GLY A 18 -2.45 -7.84 19.28
N ILE A 19 -2.82 -7.38 18.05
CA ILE A 19 -2.89 -8.21 16.83
C ILE A 19 -1.95 -7.69 15.74
N ILE A 20 -2.09 -6.43 15.33
CA ILE A 20 -1.21 -5.83 14.32
C ILE A 20 0.03 -5.25 14.99
N ASN A 21 -0.17 -4.52 16.08
CA ASN A 21 0.90 -3.95 16.88
C ASN A 21 0.83 -4.38 18.33
N HIS A 22 1.96 -4.25 18.99
CA HIS A 22 2.09 -4.52 20.41
C HIS A 22 1.07 -3.69 21.22
N ASP A 23 0.30 -4.37 22.09
CA ASP A 23 -0.55 -3.74 23.11
C ASP A 23 0.30 -3.58 24.39
N PRO A 24 0.60 -2.34 24.83
CA PRO A 24 1.38 -2.10 26.05
C PRO A 24 0.58 -2.35 27.34
N GLY A 25 -0.70 -2.77 27.25
CA GLY A 25 -1.61 -2.90 28.40
C GLY A 25 -2.28 -1.57 28.80
N ASP A 26 -1.96 -0.46 28.16
CA ASP A 26 -2.61 0.84 28.18
C ASP A 26 -2.81 1.30 26.71
N TYR A 27 -3.01 2.56 26.47
CA TYR A 27 -3.22 3.06 25.10
C TYR A 27 -1.91 3.33 24.37
N THR A 28 -1.84 2.95 23.09
CA THR A 28 -0.83 3.43 22.16
C THR A 28 -1.19 4.87 21.78
N CYS A 29 -0.53 5.84 22.42
CA CYS A 29 -0.89 7.25 22.31
C CYS A 29 -0.06 8.03 21.29
N ARG A 30 1.10 7.53 20.90
CA ARG A 30 2.06 8.20 20.01
C ARG A 30 2.59 7.23 18.95
N PRO A 31 2.97 7.72 17.77
CA PRO A 31 3.59 6.88 16.74
C PRO A 31 4.84 6.13 17.23
N GLU A 32 5.61 6.72 18.14
CA GLU A 32 6.83 6.12 18.69
C GLU A 32 6.52 4.85 19.49
N ASP A 33 5.35 4.78 20.13
CA ASP A 33 4.89 3.65 20.97
C ASP A 33 4.29 2.51 20.13
N TRP A 34 4.17 2.69 18.80
CA TRP A 34 3.62 1.69 17.90
C TRP A 34 4.70 0.79 17.32
N TYR A 35 4.63 -0.51 17.60
CA TYR A 35 5.56 -1.55 17.14
C TYR A 35 4.78 -2.70 16.50
N LEU A 36 5.17 -3.07 15.28
CA LEU A 36 4.58 -4.19 14.56
C LEU A 36 4.86 -5.52 15.28
N LEU A 37 3.86 -6.40 15.35
CA LEU A 37 4.03 -7.74 15.91
C LEU A 37 4.63 -8.71 14.88
N ASP A 38 5.38 -9.68 15.39
CA ASP A 38 5.92 -10.77 14.58
C ASP A 38 4.80 -11.66 14.01
N GLY A 39 4.98 -12.13 12.78
CA GLY A 39 4.07 -13.04 12.12
C GLY A 39 2.84 -12.39 11.49
N ILE A 40 2.52 -11.14 11.82
CA ILE A 40 1.33 -10.48 11.26
C ILE A 40 1.46 -10.19 9.76
N LEU A 41 2.66 -9.83 9.30
CA LEU A 41 2.92 -9.56 7.88
C LEU A 41 2.67 -10.78 7.01
N GLU A 42 3.11 -11.95 7.47
CA GLU A 42 2.91 -13.21 6.76
C GLU A 42 1.43 -13.55 6.67
N VAL A 43 0.67 -13.39 7.76
CA VAL A 43 -0.76 -13.66 7.78
C VAL A 43 -1.51 -12.67 6.89
N MET A 44 -1.31 -11.37 7.05
CA MET A 44 -1.96 -10.35 6.20
C MET A 44 -1.61 -10.55 4.73
N GLY A 45 -0.33 -10.81 4.42
CA GLY A 45 0.14 -11.04 3.06
C GLY A 45 -0.45 -12.31 2.44
N ALA A 46 -0.64 -13.38 3.23
CA ALA A 46 -1.26 -14.60 2.78
C ALA A 46 -2.74 -14.39 2.39
N TYR A 47 -3.51 -13.70 3.24
CA TYR A 47 -4.91 -13.40 2.96
C TYR A 47 -5.06 -12.41 1.80
N GLN A 48 -4.21 -11.41 1.71
CA GLN A 48 -4.20 -10.48 0.56
C GLN A 48 -3.95 -11.22 -0.76
N LYS A 49 -2.97 -12.14 -0.80
CA LYS A 49 -2.69 -12.98 -1.97
C LYS A 49 -3.84 -13.93 -2.31
N ALA A 50 -4.57 -14.40 -1.30
CA ALA A 50 -5.79 -15.19 -1.48
C ALA A 50 -7.01 -14.35 -1.92
N GLY A 51 -6.85 -13.04 -2.12
CA GLY A 51 -7.88 -12.14 -2.63
C GLY A 51 -8.81 -11.54 -1.56
N TYR A 52 -8.49 -11.73 -0.28
CA TYR A 52 -9.23 -11.11 0.81
C TYR A 52 -8.99 -9.61 0.89
N ARG A 53 -10.00 -8.86 1.31
CA ARG A 53 -9.80 -7.48 1.76
C ARG A 53 -9.26 -7.47 3.17
N LEU A 54 -8.38 -6.51 3.46
CA LEU A 54 -7.82 -6.33 4.81
C LEU A 54 -8.50 -5.13 5.48
N VAL A 55 -9.23 -5.39 6.56
CA VAL A 55 -10.01 -4.36 7.26
C VAL A 55 -9.63 -4.34 8.73
N VAL A 56 -9.24 -3.19 9.24
CA VAL A 56 -8.93 -2.99 10.66
C VAL A 56 -10.18 -2.48 11.40
N VAL A 57 -10.54 -3.12 12.52
CA VAL A 57 -11.65 -2.71 13.37
C VAL A 57 -11.17 -2.61 14.81
N THR A 58 -10.98 -1.39 15.31
CA THR A 58 -10.32 -1.16 16.59
C THR A 58 -11.10 -0.25 17.54
N ASN A 59 -10.98 -0.51 18.85
CA ASN A 59 -11.58 0.29 19.92
C ASN A 59 -10.53 1.26 20.50
N GLN A 60 -10.64 2.52 20.21
CA GLN A 60 -9.70 3.59 20.58
C GLN A 60 -10.28 4.53 21.65
N GLY A 61 -10.80 3.93 22.72
CA GLY A 61 -11.49 4.66 23.79
C GLY A 61 -10.62 5.65 24.60
N GLY A 62 -9.30 5.62 24.43
CA GLY A 62 -8.40 6.61 25.01
C GLY A 62 -8.70 8.03 24.53
N ILE A 63 -9.26 8.20 23.32
CA ILE A 63 -9.72 9.50 22.81
C ILE A 63 -10.87 10.02 23.67
N GLY A 64 -11.89 9.20 23.93
CA GLY A 64 -13.02 9.57 24.79
C GLY A 64 -12.60 9.87 26.24
N LEU A 65 -11.50 9.27 26.71
CA LEU A 65 -10.90 9.58 28.01
C LEU A 65 -9.94 10.79 27.99
N GLY A 66 -9.70 11.43 26.86
CA GLY A 66 -8.76 12.54 26.72
C GLY A 66 -7.29 12.14 26.87
N ARG A 67 -6.93 10.85 26.70
CA ARG A 67 -5.55 10.38 26.79
C ARG A 67 -4.72 10.76 25.57
N TYR A 68 -5.34 10.83 24.40
CA TYR A 68 -4.76 11.27 23.12
C TYR A 68 -5.87 11.77 22.21
N THR A 69 -5.51 12.42 21.12
CA THR A 69 -6.43 13.07 20.19
C THR A 69 -6.67 12.25 18.93
N PHE A 70 -7.66 12.64 18.12
CA PHE A 70 -7.84 12.09 16.77
C PHE A 70 -6.59 12.30 15.90
N ASN A 71 -5.94 13.45 16.01
CA ASN A 71 -4.71 13.73 15.26
C ASN A 71 -3.57 12.76 15.64
N ASP A 72 -3.47 12.40 16.92
CA ASP A 72 -2.49 11.40 17.36
C ASP A 72 -2.83 10.01 16.80
N LEU A 73 -4.11 9.63 16.81
CA LEU A 73 -4.58 8.39 16.18
C LEU A 73 -4.26 8.34 14.68
N ASP A 74 -4.52 9.44 13.96
CA ASP A 74 -4.22 9.54 12.53
C ASP A 74 -2.72 9.37 12.26
N ARG A 75 -1.86 9.97 13.10
CA ARG A 75 -0.40 9.80 13.00
C ARG A 75 0.04 8.35 13.25
N ILE A 76 -0.59 7.66 14.20
CA ILE A 76 -0.34 6.23 14.47
C ILE A 76 -0.78 5.39 13.28
N HIS A 77 -1.98 5.63 12.74
CA HIS A 77 -2.49 4.93 11.56
C HIS A 77 -1.63 5.20 10.33
N ASP A 78 -1.17 6.43 10.13
CA ASP A 78 -0.24 6.76 9.06
C ASP A 78 1.09 6.00 9.15
N LYS A 79 1.63 5.84 10.38
CA LYS A 79 2.82 4.99 10.61
C LYS A 79 2.54 3.54 10.28
N MET A 80 1.42 2.99 10.77
CA MET A 80 0.99 1.62 10.50
C MET A 80 0.86 1.38 8.99
N LEU A 81 0.10 2.21 8.29
CA LEU A 81 -0.15 2.07 6.86
C LEU A 81 1.15 2.16 6.04
N ARG A 82 2.05 3.08 6.40
CA ARG A 82 3.36 3.18 5.75
C ARG A 82 4.20 1.93 5.97
N THR A 83 4.27 1.44 7.22
CA THR A 83 5.04 0.24 7.54
C THR A 83 4.51 -0.99 6.78
N LEU A 84 3.19 -1.18 6.76
CA LEU A 84 2.55 -2.28 6.03
C LEU A 84 2.75 -2.15 4.52
N SER A 85 2.60 -0.95 3.96
CA SER A 85 2.75 -0.74 2.51
C SER A 85 4.19 -0.94 2.02
N GLN A 86 5.19 -0.66 2.85
CA GLN A 86 6.59 -0.98 2.56
C GLN A 86 6.84 -2.48 2.42
N GLN A 87 5.97 -3.30 3.01
CA GLN A 87 6.00 -4.77 2.90
C GLN A 87 4.99 -5.29 1.85
N GLY A 88 4.42 -4.40 1.02
CA GLY A 88 3.47 -4.75 -0.02
C GLY A 88 2.07 -5.09 0.49
N ILE A 89 1.76 -4.77 1.74
CA ILE A 89 0.45 -5.00 2.36
C ILE A 89 -0.41 -3.75 2.27
N VAL A 90 -1.63 -3.91 1.75
CA VAL A 90 -2.60 -2.83 1.58
C VAL A 90 -3.78 -3.06 2.50
N VAL A 91 -3.98 -2.18 3.46
CA VAL A 91 -5.20 -2.14 4.28
C VAL A 91 -6.27 -1.36 3.52
N ASP A 92 -7.40 -2.01 3.26
CA ASP A 92 -8.50 -1.42 2.47
C ASP A 92 -9.30 -0.39 3.27
N GLU A 93 -9.47 -0.63 4.58
CA GLU A 93 -10.28 0.27 5.44
C GLU A 93 -9.84 0.14 6.90
N ILE A 94 -9.99 1.24 7.67
CA ILE A 94 -9.81 1.26 9.13
C ILE A 94 -11.05 1.86 9.77
N TYR A 95 -11.66 1.12 10.69
CA TYR A 95 -12.75 1.59 11.55
C TYR A 95 -12.25 1.69 12.99
N ALA A 96 -12.29 2.89 13.56
CA ALA A 96 -11.87 3.15 14.93
C ALA A 96 -13.02 3.74 15.75
N CYS A 97 -13.35 3.11 16.89
CA CYS A 97 -14.31 3.66 17.83
C CYS A 97 -13.59 4.53 18.87
N PRO A 98 -13.80 5.85 18.91
CA PRO A 98 -13.15 6.73 19.85
C PRO A 98 -13.79 6.76 21.24
N HIS A 99 -15.02 6.22 21.38
CA HIS A 99 -15.84 6.35 22.58
C HIS A 99 -15.37 5.42 23.70
N HIS A 100 -15.50 5.88 24.93
CA HIS A 100 -15.22 5.07 26.11
C HIS A 100 -16.49 4.92 26.97
N PRO A 101 -16.86 3.71 27.45
CA PRO A 101 -18.12 3.46 28.17
C PRO A 101 -18.25 4.25 29.48
N LYS A 102 -17.15 4.69 30.08
CA LYS A 102 -17.17 5.52 31.29
C LYS A 102 -17.54 6.98 31.00
N VAL A 103 -17.48 7.42 29.75
CA VAL A 103 -17.73 8.80 29.35
C VAL A 103 -19.07 8.92 28.64
N GLU A 104 -19.33 8.04 27.66
CA GLU A 104 -20.56 8.05 26.89
C GLU A 104 -20.88 6.67 26.28
N PRO A 105 -22.17 6.34 26.15
CA PRO A 105 -22.59 5.16 25.38
C PRO A 105 -22.38 5.39 23.88
N CYS A 106 -22.11 4.31 23.13
CA CYS A 106 -22.06 4.38 21.68
C CYS A 106 -22.50 3.05 21.05
N PHE A 107 -22.80 3.10 19.74
CA PHE A 107 -23.23 1.95 18.96
C PHE A 107 -22.10 1.35 18.09
N CYS A 108 -20.90 1.93 18.11
CA CYS A 108 -19.81 1.51 17.21
C CYS A 108 -18.70 0.71 17.88
N ARG A 109 -18.63 0.72 19.21
CA ARG A 109 -17.60 0.01 19.98
C ARG A 109 -17.85 -1.49 19.98
N LYS A 110 -16.85 -2.31 19.64
CA LYS A 110 -16.91 -3.76 19.85
C LYS A 110 -17.25 -4.07 21.32
N PRO A 111 -18.24 -4.93 21.64
CA PRO A 111 -18.75 -6.01 20.78
C PRO A 111 -19.86 -5.63 19.79
N SER A 112 -20.16 -4.37 19.56
CA SER A 112 -21.11 -4.00 18.48
C SER A 112 -20.58 -4.46 17.11
N PRO A 113 -21.42 -5.10 16.27
CA PRO A 113 -21.04 -5.55 14.93
C PRO A 113 -20.97 -4.42 13.89
N LEU A 114 -21.34 -3.19 14.27
CA LEU A 114 -21.62 -2.09 13.34
C LEU A 114 -20.52 -1.86 12.31
N PHE A 115 -19.26 -1.82 12.71
CA PHE A 115 -18.16 -1.55 11.80
C PHE A 115 -17.88 -2.73 10.85
N ILE A 116 -18.04 -3.96 11.34
CA ILE A 116 -17.90 -5.16 10.49
C ILE A 116 -19.05 -5.18 9.49
N GLN A 117 -20.30 -4.98 9.91
CA GLN A 117 -21.47 -4.90 9.03
C GLN A 117 -21.33 -3.78 7.99
N LYS A 118 -20.81 -2.62 8.40
CA LYS A 118 -20.54 -1.49 7.49
C LYS A 118 -19.54 -1.88 6.41
N ALA A 119 -18.45 -2.57 6.75
CA ALA A 119 -17.48 -3.05 5.78
C ALA A 119 -18.08 -4.11 4.85
N LEU A 120 -18.82 -5.08 5.42
CA LEU A 120 -19.52 -6.13 4.65
C LEU A 120 -20.45 -5.53 3.60
N HIS A 121 -21.23 -4.53 3.99
CA HIS A 121 -22.15 -3.83 3.08
C HIS A 121 -21.41 -2.99 2.05
N ARG A 122 -20.46 -2.14 2.50
CA ARG A 122 -19.71 -1.22 1.64
C ARG A 122 -18.99 -1.93 0.49
N TRP A 123 -18.39 -3.06 0.78
CA TRP A 123 -17.56 -3.81 -0.16
C TRP A 123 -18.26 -5.04 -0.74
N ASN A 124 -19.56 -5.25 -0.46
CA ASN A 124 -20.34 -6.44 -0.85
C ASN A 124 -19.59 -7.74 -0.54
N LEU A 125 -19.18 -7.89 0.75
CA LEU A 125 -18.32 -9.00 1.16
C LEU A 125 -19.14 -10.24 1.55
N ASP A 126 -18.45 -11.38 1.48
CA ASP A 126 -18.96 -12.69 1.90
C ASP A 126 -18.66 -12.88 3.39
N ALA A 127 -19.67 -12.68 4.25
CA ALA A 127 -19.50 -12.77 5.69
C ALA A 127 -19.08 -14.17 6.17
N PRO A 128 -19.74 -15.30 5.75
CA PRO A 128 -19.34 -16.64 6.17
C PRO A 128 -17.93 -17.07 5.77
N ASN A 129 -17.40 -16.54 4.66
CA ASN A 129 -16.05 -16.81 4.18
C ASN A 129 -15.03 -15.76 4.63
N SER A 130 -15.46 -14.70 5.32
CA SER A 130 -14.60 -13.74 6.00
C SER A 130 -14.19 -14.27 7.38
N LEU A 131 -13.22 -13.60 8.02
CA LEU A 131 -12.87 -13.94 9.41
C LEU A 131 -12.39 -12.69 10.16
N MET A 132 -12.53 -12.72 11.48
CA MET A 132 -11.98 -11.73 12.40
C MET A 132 -10.93 -12.37 13.30
N ILE A 133 -9.78 -11.72 13.45
CA ILE A 133 -8.76 -12.06 14.45
C ILE A 133 -8.70 -10.93 15.48
N GLY A 134 -8.88 -11.25 16.73
CA GLY A 134 -8.82 -10.31 17.84
C GLY A 134 -8.24 -10.94 19.10
N ASP A 135 -7.79 -10.11 20.03
CA ASP A 135 -7.21 -10.56 21.31
C ASP A 135 -8.19 -10.49 22.49
N ARG A 136 -9.40 -9.99 22.23
CA ARG A 136 -10.45 -9.86 23.24
C ARG A 136 -11.73 -10.56 22.80
N GLU A 137 -12.49 -11.12 23.76
CA GLU A 137 -13.78 -11.73 23.50
C GLU A 137 -14.73 -10.84 22.72
N ARG A 138 -14.75 -9.53 23.02
CA ARG A 138 -15.58 -8.54 22.32
C ARG A 138 -15.30 -8.46 20.81
N ASP A 139 -14.14 -8.89 20.34
CA ASP A 139 -13.78 -8.90 18.92
C ASP A 139 -14.50 -10.07 18.23
N VAL A 140 -14.46 -11.23 18.90
CA VAL A 140 -15.15 -12.45 18.44
C VAL A 140 -16.68 -12.27 18.50
N GLU A 141 -17.21 -11.68 19.57
CA GLU A 141 -18.63 -11.37 19.72
C GLU A 141 -19.11 -10.42 18.60
N ALA A 142 -18.35 -9.36 18.31
CA ALA A 142 -18.67 -8.42 17.22
C ALA A 142 -18.70 -9.13 15.86
N ALA A 143 -17.74 -10.01 15.60
CA ALA A 143 -17.66 -10.79 14.37
C ALA A 143 -18.85 -11.74 14.23
N GLN A 144 -19.13 -12.54 15.26
CA GLN A 144 -20.25 -13.49 15.29
C GLN A 144 -21.59 -12.79 15.08
N ALA A 145 -21.81 -11.65 15.75
CA ALA A 145 -23.01 -10.84 15.58
C ALA A 145 -23.16 -10.26 14.16
N ALA A 146 -22.06 -10.17 13.39
CA ALA A 146 -22.06 -9.79 11.98
C ALA A 146 -22.11 -10.99 11.01
N GLY A 147 -22.20 -12.24 11.53
CA GLY A 147 -22.18 -13.46 10.70
C GLY A 147 -20.78 -13.82 10.18
N VAL A 148 -19.72 -13.30 10.81
CA VAL A 148 -18.32 -13.53 10.46
C VAL A 148 -17.70 -14.47 11.52
N PRO A 149 -16.98 -15.54 11.12
CA PRO A 149 -16.18 -16.34 12.05
C PRO A 149 -15.15 -15.49 12.78
N GLY A 150 -15.12 -15.59 14.12
CA GLY A 150 -14.18 -14.86 14.98
C GLY A 150 -13.18 -15.80 15.64
N TYR A 151 -11.93 -15.39 15.72
CA TYR A 151 -10.84 -16.13 16.34
C TYR A 151 -10.18 -15.31 17.43
N LEU A 152 -10.23 -15.82 18.65
CA LEU A 152 -9.56 -15.24 19.80
C LEU A 152 -8.13 -15.77 19.85
N VAL A 153 -7.16 -14.86 19.92
CA VAL A 153 -5.74 -15.18 20.06
C VAL A 153 -5.16 -14.43 21.26
N PRO A 154 -4.11 -14.93 21.92
CA PRO A 154 -3.47 -14.16 22.99
C PRO A 154 -2.89 -12.86 22.46
N ALA A 155 -3.08 -11.76 23.21
CA ALA A 155 -2.48 -10.47 22.86
C ALA A 155 -0.96 -10.57 22.69
N ASN A 156 -0.42 -9.85 21.73
CA ASN A 156 1.03 -9.78 21.47
C ASN A 156 1.67 -11.10 21.05
N SER A 157 0.88 -12.04 20.53
CA SER A 157 1.40 -13.32 20.08
C SER A 157 1.89 -13.28 18.64
N ASP A 158 2.90 -14.11 18.35
CA ASP A 158 3.32 -14.40 16.98
C ASP A 158 2.28 -15.31 16.31
N LEU A 159 1.49 -14.77 15.39
CA LEU A 159 0.40 -15.51 14.74
C LEU A 159 0.86 -16.75 13.96
N ARG A 160 2.12 -16.85 13.57
CA ARG A 160 2.68 -18.07 12.95
C ARG A 160 2.68 -19.25 13.91
N ARG A 161 2.71 -19.00 15.22
CA ARG A 161 2.78 -20.01 16.29
C ARG A 161 1.45 -20.28 16.96
N VAL A 162 0.43 -19.47 16.69
CA VAL A 162 -0.93 -19.65 17.23
C VAL A 162 -1.75 -20.49 16.27
N GLU A 163 -2.48 -21.47 16.78
CA GLU A 163 -3.38 -22.29 15.97
C GLU A 163 -4.54 -21.45 15.41
N GLY A 164 -4.78 -21.62 14.10
CA GLY A 164 -5.84 -20.90 13.43
C GLY A 164 -5.90 -21.21 11.93
N PRO A 165 -6.95 -20.75 11.24
CA PRO A 165 -7.17 -21.07 9.83
C PRO A 165 -6.07 -20.52 8.90
N TRP A 166 -5.35 -19.49 9.33
CA TRP A 166 -4.22 -18.92 8.59
C TRP A 166 -3.03 -19.88 8.43
N GLN A 167 -2.83 -20.84 9.36
CA GLN A 167 -1.74 -21.80 9.26
C GLN A 167 -1.83 -22.66 8.01
N LYS A 168 -3.03 -23.13 7.68
CA LYS A 168 -3.26 -23.90 6.45
C LYS A 168 -2.93 -23.07 5.21
N LEU A 169 -3.30 -21.79 5.22
CA LEU A 169 -3.01 -20.86 4.13
C LEU A 169 -1.51 -20.56 4.04
N LEU A 170 -0.82 -20.36 5.16
CA LEU A 170 0.62 -20.16 5.22
C LEU A 170 1.39 -21.39 4.72
N GLN A 171 0.97 -22.60 5.10
CA GLN A 171 1.58 -23.87 4.63
C GLN A 171 1.40 -24.04 3.12
N THR A 172 0.20 -23.76 2.60
CA THR A 172 -0.07 -23.86 1.15
C THR A 172 0.81 -22.89 0.35
N LEU A 173 0.93 -21.65 0.82
CA LEU A 173 1.80 -20.66 0.18
C LEU A 173 3.28 -21.01 0.35
N GLY A 174 3.68 -21.55 1.49
CA GLY A 174 5.05 -22.06 1.71
C GLY A 174 5.41 -23.20 0.77
N MET A 175 4.51 -24.16 0.55
CA MET A 175 4.69 -25.24 -0.42
C MET A 175 4.75 -24.72 -1.86
N LEU A 176 3.89 -23.78 -2.23
CA LEU A 176 3.93 -23.14 -3.56
C LEU A 176 5.24 -22.39 -3.78
N LEU A 177 5.77 -21.71 -2.76
CA LEU A 177 7.07 -21.05 -2.83
C LEU A 177 8.22 -22.04 -2.93
N LEU A 178 8.17 -23.19 -2.26
CA LEU A 178 9.16 -24.27 -2.38
C LEU A 178 9.13 -24.92 -3.77
N VAL A 179 7.95 -25.22 -4.30
CA VAL A 179 7.80 -25.74 -5.67
C VAL A 179 8.28 -24.70 -6.68
N TRP A 180 7.97 -23.41 -6.45
CA TRP A 180 8.42 -22.31 -7.31
C TRP A 180 9.93 -22.08 -7.22
N SER A 181 10.53 -22.21 -6.03
CA SER A 181 11.99 -22.09 -5.84
C SER A 181 12.76 -23.24 -6.51
N LEU A 182 12.20 -24.46 -6.55
CA LEU A 182 12.76 -25.59 -7.29
C LEU A 182 12.63 -25.42 -8.81
N TRP A 183 11.62 -24.66 -9.27
CA TRP A 183 11.42 -24.32 -10.70
C TRP A 183 12.14 -23.04 -11.11
N ALA A 184 12.31 -22.07 -10.21
CA ALA A 184 12.88 -20.74 -10.44
C ALA A 184 14.41 -20.70 -10.37
N SER A 185 15.09 -21.83 -10.21
CA SER A 185 16.56 -21.86 -10.30
C SER A 185 17.09 -21.58 -11.72
N SER A 186 16.22 -21.31 -12.70
CA SER A 186 16.61 -21.00 -14.09
C SER A 186 16.21 -19.62 -14.62
N ALA A 187 15.44 -18.79 -13.90
CA ALA A 187 15.08 -17.46 -14.40
C ALA A 187 14.71 -16.48 -13.28
N GLN A 188 15.67 -16.06 -12.48
CA GLN A 188 15.45 -14.98 -11.50
C GLN A 188 15.57 -13.62 -12.19
N ALA A 189 14.58 -13.28 -13.03
CA ALA A 189 14.38 -11.92 -13.48
C ALA A 189 13.82 -11.10 -12.31
N GLN A 190 14.67 -10.37 -11.60
CA GLN A 190 14.23 -9.37 -10.61
C GLN A 190 13.39 -8.32 -11.35
N SER A 191 12.07 -8.34 -11.14
CA SER A 191 11.19 -7.34 -11.74
C SER A 191 11.48 -5.96 -11.11
N VAL A 192 11.60 -4.96 -11.96
CA VAL A 192 11.78 -3.56 -11.58
C VAL A 192 10.42 -2.90 -11.54
N VAL A 193 10.18 -2.06 -10.56
CA VAL A 193 8.98 -1.21 -10.50
C VAL A 193 9.36 0.21 -10.90
N ALA A 194 8.74 0.70 -11.97
CA ALA A 194 8.90 2.07 -12.44
C ALA A 194 7.68 2.90 -12.02
N GLN A 195 7.85 3.80 -11.05
CA GLN A 195 6.83 4.77 -10.69
C GLN A 195 7.08 6.06 -11.47
N VAL A 196 6.13 6.45 -12.30
CA VAL A 196 6.21 7.64 -13.17
C VAL A 196 5.25 8.69 -12.63
N PHE A 197 5.80 9.79 -12.15
CA PHE A 197 5.02 10.91 -11.62
C PHE A 197 4.62 11.83 -12.77
N LEU A 198 3.32 11.94 -13.03
CA LEU A 198 2.73 12.66 -14.16
C LEU A 198 1.81 13.78 -13.67
N ASP A 199 1.86 14.93 -14.35
CA ASP A 199 0.84 15.97 -14.27
C ASP A 199 0.29 16.23 -15.68
N PRO A 200 -0.99 15.92 -15.96
CA PRO A 200 -1.60 16.11 -17.27
C PRO A 200 -1.57 17.57 -17.76
N ARG A 201 -1.45 18.53 -16.86
CA ARG A 201 -1.41 19.96 -17.16
C ARG A 201 0.00 20.48 -17.41
N CYS A 202 1.02 19.66 -17.13
CA CYS A 202 2.41 20.05 -17.33
C CYS A 202 2.83 19.79 -18.78
N PRO A 203 3.24 20.84 -19.55
CA PRO A 203 3.70 20.66 -20.92
C PRO A 203 4.88 19.67 -21.04
N ALA A 204 5.74 19.62 -20.03
CA ALA A 204 6.85 18.68 -20.00
C ALA A 204 6.37 17.20 -19.91
N THR A 205 5.23 16.94 -19.27
CA THR A 205 4.62 15.59 -19.27
C THR A 205 4.23 15.19 -20.70
N ALA A 206 3.58 16.09 -21.45
CA ALA A 206 3.19 15.82 -22.84
C ALA A 206 4.41 15.51 -23.74
N LEU A 207 5.51 16.21 -23.55
CA LEU A 207 6.76 15.95 -24.29
C LEU A 207 7.39 14.59 -23.95
N ALA A 208 7.21 14.08 -22.73
CA ALA A 208 7.78 12.81 -22.30
C ALA A 208 6.97 11.57 -22.76
N LEU A 209 5.68 11.75 -23.13
CA LEU A 209 4.79 10.63 -23.47
C LEU A 209 5.33 9.68 -24.55
N PRO A 210 5.85 10.13 -25.69
CA PRO A 210 6.34 9.23 -26.73
C PRO A 210 7.51 8.34 -26.26
N ALA A 211 8.38 8.89 -25.41
CA ALA A 211 9.50 8.14 -24.85
C ALA A 211 9.02 7.11 -23.82
N LEU A 212 8.03 7.47 -23.00
CA LEU A 212 7.41 6.55 -22.05
C LEU A 212 6.71 5.39 -22.76
N GLN A 213 5.97 5.64 -23.83
CA GLN A 213 5.30 4.61 -24.64
C GLN A 213 6.32 3.60 -25.18
N ARG A 214 7.36 4.08 -25.87
CA ARG A 214 8.42 3.19 -26.39
C ARG A 214 9.12 2.38 -25.30
N SER A 215 9.39 3.01 -24.14
CA SER A 215 10.03 2.31 -23.03
C SER A 215 9.11 1.26 -22.42
N GLN A 216 7.79 1.51 -22.34
CA GLN A 216 6.82 0.52 -21.88
C GLN A 216 6.74 -0.69 -22.80
N GLU A 217 6.66 -0.47 -24.12
CA GLU A 217 6.64 -1.54 -25.12
C GLU A 217 7.92 -2.38 -25.04
N LYS A 218 9.07 -1.71 -24.96
CA LYS A 218 10.37 -2.38 -24.92
C LYS A 218 10.59 -3.24 -23.67
N TRP A 219 10.10 -2.79 -22.52
CA TRP A 219 10.37 -3.39 -21.20
C TRP A 219 9.11 -3.97 -20.53
N ALA A 220 8.08 -4.31 -21.32
CA ALA A 220 6.78 -4.75 -20.82
C ALA A 220 6.86 -5.95 -19.87
N GLU A 221 7.77 -6.91 -20.15
CA GLU A 221 7.90 -8.14 -19.36
C GLU A 221 8.81 -8.00 -18.13
N GLN A 222 9.71 -7.00 -18.11
CA GLN A 222 10.72 -6.84 -17.06
C GLN A 222 10.41 -5.73 -16.07
N VAL A 223 9.58 -4.76 -16.47
CA VAL A 223 9.28 -3.56 -15.68
C VAL A 223 7.79 -3.45 -15.40
N HIS A 224 7.45 -3.36 -14.13
CA HIS A 224 6.09 -3.06 -13.72
C HIS A 224 5.89 -1.54 -13.65
N TRP A 225 5.07 -0.99 -14.54
CA TRP A 225 4.87 0.44 -14.69
C TRP A 225 3.70 0.94 -13.87
N ILE A 226 3.91 2.00 -13.08
CA ILE A 226 2.91 2.66 -12.25
C ILE A 226 2.89 4.15 -12.55
N ALA A 227 1.77 4.69 -13.01
CA ALA A 227 1.56 6.13 -13.13
C ALA A 227 1.09 6.70 -11.78
N VAL A 228 1.78 7.72 -11.29
CA VAL A 228 1.47 8.39 -10.03
C VAL A 228 0.97 9.80 -10.32
N PHE A 229 -0.27 10.09 -9.93
CA PHE A 229 -0.88 11.42 -10.03
C PHE A 229 -1.03 12.03 -8.64
N SER A 230 -0.32 13.13 -8.41
CA SER A 230 -0.24 13.80 -7.11
C SER A 230 -1.14 15.04 -6.99
N ASP A 231 -1.87 15.38 -8.04
CA ASP A 231 -2.84 16.48 -8.02
C ASP A 231 -4.15 16.04 -7.35
N SER A 232 -4.50 16.70 -6.26
CA SER A 232 -5.73 16.43 -5.52
C SER A 232 -7.01 16.82 -6.28
N SER A 233 -6.90 17.74 -7.26
CA SER A 233 -8.05 18.20 -8.06
C SER A 233 -8.48 17.21 -9.15
N LEU A 234 -7.60 16.26 -9.53
CA LEU A 234 -7.92 15.24 -10.52
C LEU A 234 -8.75 14.11 -9.89
N SER A 235 -9.83 13.72 -10.54
CA SER A 235 -10.56 12.51 -10.17
C SER A 235 -9.81 11.25 -10.66
N GLU A 236 -10.11 10.11 -10.06
CA GLU A 236 -9.56 8.82 -10.53
C GLU A 236 -9.93 8.54 -11.99
N GLN A 237 -11.18 8.84 -12.36
CA GLN A 237 -11.66 8.69 -13.73
C GLN A 237 -10.90 9.58 -14.72
N ALA A 238 -10.58 10.83 -14.33
CA ALA A 238 -9.77 11.73 -15.17
C ALA A 238 -8.35 11.19 -15.37
N CYS A 239 -7.73 10.61 -14.33
CA CYS A 239 -6.42 9.98 -14.43
C CYS A 239 -6.44 8.74 -15.34
N LEU A 240 -7.44 7.87 -15.20
CA LEU A 240 -7.62 6.69 -16.06
C LEU A 240 -7.87 7.09 -17.51
N LYS A 241 -8.72 8.09 -17.74
CA LYS A 241 -8.98 8.63 -19.07
C LYS A 241 -7.70 9.14 -19.72
N TYR A 242 -6.88 9.89 -18.99
CA TYR A 242 -5.60 10.37 -19.46
C TYR A 242 -4.65 9.24 -19.90
N LEU A 243 -4.53 8.17 -19.08
CA LEU A 243 -3.70 7.01 -19.43
C LEU A 243 -4.19 6.32 -20.71
N LEU A 244 -5.51 6.16 -20.87
CA LEU A 244 -6.11 5.55 -22.06
C LEU A 244 -5.91 6.42 -23.31
N GLU A 245 -6.15 7.74 -23.24
CA GLU A 245 -6.00 8.66 -24.36
C GLU A 245 -4.54 8.71 -24.89
N HIS A 246 -3.59 8.43 -24.00
CA HIS A 246 -2.15 8.42 -24.35
C HIS A 246 -1.56 7.01 -24.47
N ASN A 247 -2.37 5.95 -24.58
CA ASN A 247 -1.93 4.55 -24.73
C ASN A 247 -0.85 4.15 -23.70
N LEU A 248 -1.02 4.57 -22.44
CA LEU A 248 -0.10 4.23 -21.36
C LEU A 248 -0.64 3.02 -20.58
N ALA A 249 -0.04 1.85 -20.79
CA ALA A 249 -0.38 0.62 -20.10
C ALA A 249 0.25 0.58 -18.69
N MET A 250 -0.17 1.49 -17.79
CA MET A 250 0.35 1.64 -16.43
C MET A 250 -0.73 1.38 -15.39
N ALA A 251 -0.34 0.75 -14.28
CA ALA A 251 -1.21 0.74 -13.10
C ALA A 251 -1.35 2.16 -12.54
N LEU A 252 -2.57 2.55 -12.19
CA LEU A 252 -2.82 3.87 -11.61
C LEU A 252 -2.56 3.88 -10.10
N ARG A 253 -1.82 4.88 -9.63
CA ARG A 253 -1.69 5.24 -8.21
C ARG A 253 -2.02 6.71 -8.03
N ARG A 254 -2.88 7.02 -7.07
CA ARG A 254 -3.14 8.40 -6.66
C ARG A 254 -2.37 8.75 -5.40
N ASP A 255 -1.75 9.93 -5.40
CA ASP A 255 -1.04 10.50 -4.25
C ASP A 255 -1.52 11.95 -3.96
N PRO A 256 -2.83 12.14 -3.65
CA PRO A 256 -3.42 13.47 -3.50
C PRO A 256 -2.85 14.27 -2.33
N LYS A 257 -2.28 13.60 -1.34
CA LYS A 257 -1.57 14.24 -0.20
C LYS A 257 -0.09 14.50 -0.51
N GLN A 258 0.37 14.16 -1.71
CA GLN A 258 1.76 14.33 -2.16
C GLN A 258 2.81 13.65 -1.25
N ASN A 259 2.40 12.57 -0.57
CA ASN A 259 3.28 11.85 0.36
C ASN A 259 4.50 11.26 -0.36
N ASN A 260 4.31 10.66 -1.54
CA ASN A 260 5.42 10.11 -2.32
C ASN A 260 6.35 11.20 -2.82
N LEU A 261 5.82 12.36 -3.23
CA LEU A 261 6.64 13.50 -3.64
C LEU A 261 7.55 13.97 -2.49
N ARG A 262 7.02 14.01 -1.27
CA ARG A 262 7.79 14.42 -0.07
C ARG A 262 8.81 13.38 0.35
N VAL A 263 8.40 12.11 0.41
CA VAL A 263 9.28 11.00 0.83
C VAL A 263 10.46 10.84 -0.10
N TYR A 264 10.22 10.89 -1.43
CA TYR A 264 11.28 10.74 -2.43
C TYR A 264 11.92 12.07 -2.85
N ARG A 265 11.54 13.20 -2.21
CA ARG A 265 12.04 14.56 -2.49
C ARG A 265 11.98 14.91 -3.98
N ILE A 266 10.85 14.62 -4.63
CA ILE A 266 10.64 14.84 -6.06
C ILE A 266 10.32 16.33 -6.29
N PRO A 267 11.22 17.10 -6.93
CA PRO A 267 11.05 18.56 -7.05
C PRO A 267 10.24 18.98 -8.27
N LEU A 268 10.15 18.11 -9.27
CA LEU A 268 9.62 18.42 -10.61
C LEU A 268 8.81 17.24 -11.16
N GLN A 269 7.94 17.51 -12.14
CA GLN A 269 7.26 16.50 -12.94
C GLN A 269 7.48 16.81 -14.44
N PRO A 270 7.58 15.81 -15.32
CA PRO A 270 7.51 14.38 -15.05
C PRO A 270 8.80 13.81 -14.43
N TRP A 271 8.68 12.85 -13.57
CA TRP A 271 9.77 12.21 -12.84
C TRP A 271 9.63 10.70 -12.84
N ILE A 272 10.74 9.97 -12.85
CA ILE A 272 10.73 8.51 -12.73
C ILE A 272 11.48 8.08 -11.47
N LEU A 273 10.91 7.09 -10.78
CA LEU A 273 11.50 6.40 -9.65
C LEU A 273 11.52 4.91 -9.96
N LEU A 274 12.71 4.33 -10.09
CA LEU A 274 12.90 2.90 -10.25
C LEU A 274 13.21 2.27 -8.89
N THR A 275 12.47 1.23 -8.55
CA THR A 275 12.68 0.48 -7.32
C THR A 275 12.76 -1.03 -7.63
N ASN A 276 13.43 -1.78 -6.77
CA ASN A 276 13.30 -3.25 -6.79
C ASN A 276 12.05 -3.69 -6.03
N GLN A 277 11.79 -4.99 -5.99
CA GLN A 277 10.68 -5.58 -5.25
C GLN A 277 10.70 -5.31 -3.73
N ARG A 278 11.87 -4.98 -3.17
CA ARG A 278 12.04 -4.59 -1.77
C ARG A 278 11.90 -3.10 -1.54
N ALA A 279 11.34 -2.36 -2.51
CA ALA A 279 11.17 -0.91 -2.50
C ALA A 279 12.49 -0.12 -2.31
N VAL A 280 13.64 -0.74 -2.56
CA VAL A 280 14.92 -0.04 -2.58
C VAL A 280 14.99 0.79 -3.85
N THR A 281 15.26 2.10 -3.72
CA THR A 281 15.43 2.99 -4.86
C THR A 281 16.69 2.62 -5.62
N LEU A 282 16.51 2.29 -6.89
CA LEU A 282 17.56 1.91 -7.80
C LEU A 282 18.02 3.10 -8.64
N HIS A 283 17.07 3.92 -9.05
CA HIS A 283 17.30 5.16 -9.80
C HIS A 283 16.14 6.11 -9.57
N GLN A 284 16.42 7.42 -9.58
CA GLN A 284 15.39 8.46 -9.65
C GLN A 284 15.90 9.66 -10.43
N GLY A 285 15.03 10.32 -11.18
CA GLY A 285 15.39 11.50 -11.93
C GLY A 285 14.25 12.07 -12.77
N PRO A 286 14.42 13.27 -13.32
CA PRO A 286 13.47 13.85 -14.26
C PRO A 286 13.45 13.05 -15.56
N LEU A 287 12.27 12.95 -16.19
CA LEU A 287 12.12 12.35 -17.52
C LEU A 287 12.66 13.25 -18.63
N LEU A 288 12.84 14.54 -18.33
CA LEU A 288 13.42 15.52 -19.24
C LEU A 288 14.63 16.19 -18.59
N ASP A 289 15.73 16.30 -19.32
CA ASP A 289 16.93 16.99 -18.85
C ASP A 289 16.74 18.52 -18.89
N ALA A 290 17.55 19.24 -18.09
CA ALA A 290 17.46 20.70 -17.89
C ALA A 290 17.55 21.54 -19.18
N LYS A 291 18.01 20.99 -20.28
CA LYS A 291 18.21 21.69 -21.55
C LYS A 291 17.22 21.31 -22.63
N ALA A 292 16.08 20.67 -22.29
CA ALA A 292 14.97 20.31 -23.20
C ALA A 292 15.32 20.31 -24.70
N SER A 293 16.41 19.65 -25.09
CA SER A 293 16.75 19.41 -26.47
C SER A 293 16.06 18.15 -26.96
N PRO A 294 15.75 18.01 -28.25
CA PRO A 294 15.22 16.77 -28.81
C PRO A 294 16.05 15.53 -28.45
N ASN A 295 17.32 15.71 -28.12
CA ASN A 295 18.24 14.64 -27.69
C ASN A 295 18.09 14.25 -26.22
N SER A 296 17.41 15.06 -25.38
CA SER A 296 17.27 14.77 -23.94
C SER A 296 16.39 13.54 -23.67
N LEU A 297 15.35 13.34 -24.48
CA LEU A 297 14.49 12.16 -24.43
C LEU A 297 15.23 10.89 -24.86
N GLN A 298 16.04 10.99 -25.94
CA GLN A 298 16.89 9.86 -26.38
C GLN A 298 17.96 9.51 -25.34
N ASN A 299 18.51 10.50 -24.66
CA ASN A 299 19.48 10.28 -23.58
C ASN A 299 18.83 9.61 -22.37
N TRP A 300 17.60 9.97 -22.04
CA TRP A 300 16.85 9.31 -20.95
C TRP A 300 16.55 7.84 -21.31
N GLU A 301 16.04 7.55 -22.51
CA GLU A 301 15.80 6.18 -22.99
C GLU A 301 17.09 5.34 -22.95
N LYS A 302 18.21 5.87 -23.46
CA LYS A 302 19.51 5.20 -23.40
C LYS A 302 20.00 4.98 -21.98
N SER A 303 19.75 5.93 -21.07
CA SER A 303 20.11 5.79 -19.66
C SER A 303 19.29 4.71 -18.98
N LEU A 304 17.98 4.66 -19.24
CA LEU A 304 17.09 3.62 -18.74
C LEU A 304 17.49 2.25 -19.30
N ASP A 305 17.74 2.15 -20.61
CA ASP A 305 18.22 0.95 -21.26
C ASP A 305 19.55 0.47 -20.65
N THR A 306 20.52 1.36 -20.55
CA THR A 306 21.84 1.05 -19.98
C THR A 306 21.71 0.55 -18.54
N TRP A 307 20.80 1.15 -17.78
CA TRP A 307 20.57 0.79 -16.39
C TRP A 307 19.85 -0.56 -16.28
N LEU A 308 18.83 -0.82 -17.09
CA LEU A 308 18.10 -2.10 -17.12
C LEU A 308 18.94 -3.24 -17.67
N ILE A 309 19.84 -2.98 -18.63
CA ILE A 309 20.75 -3.99 -19.19
C ILE A 309 21.91 -4.31 -18.22
N LYS A 310 22.45 -3.31 -17.50
CA LYS A 310 23.54 -3.52 -16.52
C LYS A 310 23.05 -4.13 -15.22
N ARG A 311 22.23 -5.12 -15.27
CA ARG A 311 21.62 -5.83 -14.12
C ARG A 311 22.60 -6.33 -13.05
N GLU A 312 23.88 -6.37 -13.32
CA GLU A 312 24.93 -6.92 -12.41
C GLU A 312 25.76 -5.84 -11.70
N ALA A 313 25.62 -4.56 -12.02
CA ALA A 313 26.39 -3.52 -11.35
C ALA A 313 25.84 -3.29 -9.93
N GLN A 314 26.58 -3.72 -8.94
CA GLN A 314 26.36 -3.39 -7.52
C GLN A 314 26.12 -1.88 -7.38
N ILE A 315 24.90 -1.49 -6.95
CA ILE A 315 24.54 -0.11 -6.73
C ILE A 315 25.27 0.36 -5.47
N ASN A 316 26.26 1.21 -5.67
CA ASN A 316 26.96 1.85 -4.57
C ASN A 316 26.05 2.94 -3.96
N PRO A 317 25.63 2.82 -2.67
CA PRO A 317 24.75 3.79 -2.02
C PRO A 317 25.29 5.23 -1.99
N ALA A 318 26.62 5.40 -2.14
CA ALA A 318 27.28 6.71 -2.11
C ALA A 318 26.99 7.61 -3.33
N THR A 319 26.41 7.09 -4.41
CA THR A 319 26.07 7.89 -5.61
C THR A 319 24.71 8.58 -5.52
N LEU A 320 23.87 8.24 -4.55
CA LEU A 320 22.54 8.84 -4.33
C LEU A 320 22.57 10.26 -3.72
N SER A 321 23.75 10.74 -3.26
CA SER A 321 23.87 12.04 -2.58
C SER A 321 24.31 13.21 -3.47
N ARG A 322 24.57 13.02 -4.76
CA ARG A 322 25.02 14.09 -5.65
C ARG A 322 23.83 14.73 -6.38
N GLY A 323 23.53 15.95 -5.94
CA GLY A 323 22.81 17.04 -6.58
C GLY A 323 21.66 16.66 -7.54
N VAL A 324 20.43 16.97 -7.14
CA VAL A 324 19.25 16.91 -8.01
C VAL A 324 19.55 17.77 -9.26
N PRO A 325 19.56 17.19 -10.48
CA PRO A 325 19.73 17.98 -11.69
C PRO A 325 18.59 18.99 -11.79
N ARG A 326 18.87 20.25 -12.10
CA ARG A 326 17.86 21.25 -12.42
C ARG A 326 17.27 20.91 -13.79
N GLY A 327 16.14 20.17 -13.80
CA GLY A 327 15.42 19.81 -15.02
C GLY A 327 14.37 20.85 -15.41
N GLN A 328 13.93 20.85 -16.66
CA GLN A 328 12.74 21.58 -17.12
C GLN A 328 11.51 20.70 -16.86
N GLY A 329 10.89 20.90 -15.71
CA GLY A 329 9.62 20.29 -15.36
C GLY A 329 8.73 21.31 -14.66
N CYS A 330 7.47 20.99 -14.50
CA CYS A 330 6.57 21.82 -13.72
C CYS A 330 6.92 21.68 -12.23
N PRO A 331 7.11 22.78 -11.51
CA PRO A 331 7.39 22.71 -10.07
C PRO A 331 6.22 22.09 -9.33
N VAL A 332 6.54 21.23 -8.38
CA VAL A 332 5.54 20.65 -7.49
C VAL A 332 5.08 21.71 -6.51
N ARG A 333 3.78 22.05 -6.54
CA ARG A 333 3.19 22.91 -5.52
C ARG A 333 2.95 22.06 -4.27
N LEU A 334 3.85 22.15 -3.31
CA LEU A 334 3.61 21.58 -1.98
C LEU A 334 2.64 22.52 -1.23
N PRO A 335 1.62 21.98 -0.54
CA PRO A 335 0.83 22.79 0.39
C PRO A 335 1.77 23.34 1.46
N ASN A 336 1.55 24.60 1.84
CA ASN A 336 2.27 25.22 2.95
C ASN A 336 2.13 24.34 4.21
N PRO A 337 3.16 24.30 5.07
CA PRO A 337 3.18 23.46 6.27
C PRO A 337 2.02 23.72 7.22
#